data_a6df5f32526707f64ef332f9645f0ad6
#
_entry.id   a6df5f32526707f64ef332f9645f0ad6
#
_cell.length_a   1.000
_cell.length_b   1.000
_cell.length_c   1.000
_cell.angle_alpha   90.00
_cell.angle_beta   90.00
_cell.angle_gamma   90.00
#
_symmetry.space_group_name_H-M   'P 1'
#
loop_
_entity.id
_entity.type
_entity.pdbx_description
1 polymer ?
#
loop_
_entity_poly.entity_id
_entity_poly.type
_entity_poly.pdbx_seq_one_letter_code
_entity_poly.pdbx_strand_id
1 'polypeptide(L)'
;TPKVFQYNLSTAYDVSTASYSNNSYTVSGTVGNRGIAFSIDGKKMFINDMDGIFEYTLSTGFDLSSTITQVGTAFNIGGQDTSSLTMTFNNDGTKMFILGYVGNDVNEYTLTTPFSLNNISLEHDGDVLLDDTDADSDTLTVTTYSHTSATNESGGSASSGNGNSGTAGSDAVTGYYGTLTLAANGSYTYAATETVTDALDAGDIVTDVFTYTVSDGNGGTD
;
A
#
# COMPACT_ATOMS: atom_id res chain seq x y z
N THR A 1 -8.37 -26.36 8.38
CA THR A 1 -8.77 -25.23 7.53
C THR A 1 -9.29 -24.12 8.41
N PRO A 2 -8.79 -22.90 8.33
CA PRO A 2 -9.20 -21.76 9.14
C PRO A 2 -10.68 -21.40 8.91
N LYS A 3 -11.31 -20.84 9.94
CA LYS A 3 -12.71 -20.40 9.87
C LYS A 3 -12.90 -19.04 10.51
N VAL A 4 -13.82 -18.26 9.96
CA VAL A 4 -14.43 -17.10 10.61
C VAL A 4 -15.72 -17.54 11.28
N PHE A 5 -15.93 -17.14 12.53
CA PHE A 5 -17.13 -17.44 13.31
C PHE A 5 -17.87 -16.15 13.62
N GLN A 6 -19.19 -16.16 13.49
CA GLN A 6 -20.03 -15.00 13.77
C GLN A 6 -20.69 -15.14 15.14
N TYR A 7 -20.65 -14.06 15.93
CA TYR A 7 -21.34 -13.91 17.20
C TYR A 7 -22.22 -12.68 17.16
N ASN A 8 -23.41 -12.80 17.73
CA ASN A 8 -24.33 -11.68 17.92
C ASN A 8 -24.13 -11.11 19.31
N LEU A 9 -24.14 -9.78 19.44
CA LEU A 9 -24.10 -9.06 20.72
C LEU A 9 -25.50 -8.51 20.99
N SER A 10 -26.10 -8.83 22.12
CA SER A 10 -27.41 -8.24 22.51
C SER A 10 -27.26 -6.78 22.97
N THR A 11 -26.05 -6.40 23.40
CA THR A 11 -25.67 -5.02 23.69
C THR A 11 -24.44 -4.67 22.84
N ALA A 12 -24.55 -3.58 22.06
CA ALA A 12 -23.46 -3.15 21.17
C ALA A 12 -22.16 -2.94 21.94
N TYR A 13 -21.05 -3.47 21.41
CA TYR A 13 -19.68 -3.42 21.97
C TYR A 13 -19.50 -4.11 23.34
N ASP A 14 -20.49 -4.83 23.84
CA ASP A 14 -20.39 -5.61 25.08
C ASP A 14 -20.21 -7.10 24.75
N VAL A 15 -18.95 -7.57 24.79
CA VAL A 15 -18.61 -8.96 24.47
C VAL A 15 -19.17 -9.97 25.49
N SER A 16 -19.55 -9.53 26.70
CA SER A 16 -20.18 -10.39 27.69
C SER A 16 -21.58 -10.87 27.26
N THR A 17 -22.18 -10.15 26.30
CA THR A 17 -23.49 -10.44 25.72
C THR A 17 -23.42 -11.30 24.44
N ALA A 18 -22.21 -11.77 24.08
CA ALA A 18 -21.98 -12.51 22.85
C ALA A 18 -22.66 -13.89 22.86
N SER A 19 -23.37 -14.19 21.79
CA SER A 19 -23.93 -15.52 21.53
C SER A 19 -23.55 -16.01 20.14
N TYR A 20 -23.09 -17.25 20.01
CA TYR A 20 -22.74 -17.82 18.73
C TYR A 20 -23.96 -17.94 17.82
N SER A 21 -23.88 -17.36 16.62
CA SER A 21 -25.01 -17.35 15.66
C SER A 21 -25.23 -18.67 14.92
N ASN A 22 -24.35 -19.67 15.12
CA ASN A 22 -24.20 -20.89 14.34
C ASN A 22 -23.74 -20.65 12.88
N ASN A 23 -23.29 -19.44 12.55
CA ASN A 23 -22.75 -19.11 11.23
C ASN A 23 -21.22 -19.14 11.27
N SER A 24 -20.62 -19.79 10.27
CA SER A 24 -19.18 -19.75 10.08
C SER A 24 -18.86 -19.83 8.60
N TYR A 25 -17.73 -19.19 8.22
CA TYR A 25 -17.20 -19.27 6.86
C TYR A 25 -15.81 -19.96 6.89
N THR A 26 -15.64 -20.97 6.03
CA THR A 26 -14.33 -21.65 5.88
C THR A 26 -13.49 -20.91 4.86
N VAL A 27 -12.35 -20.41 5.29
CA VAL A 27 -11.39 -19.70 4.45
C VAL A 27 -10.47 -20.72 3.79
N SER A 28 -10.43 -20.76 2.46
CA SER A 28 -9.58 -21.66 1.68
C SER A 28 -8.34 -20.92 1.14
N GLY A 29 -7.26 -21.66 0.93
CA GLY A 29 -6.03 -21.10 0.33
C GLY A 29 -5.13 -20.33 1.28
N THR A 30 -5.45 -20.28 2.59
CA THR A 30 -4.67 -19.58 3.60
C THR A 30 -3.97 -20.57 4.54
N VAL A 31 -2.82 -20.16 5.09
CA VAL A 31 -1.98 -21.00 6.00
C VAL A 31 -1.84 -20.40 7.40
N GLY A 32 -2.10 -19.11 7.59
CA GLY A 32 -1.83 -18.43 8.85
C GLY A 32 -2.68 -17.19 9.09
N ASN A 33 -4.02 -17.30 8.96
CA ASN A 33 -4.93 -16.17 9.17
C ASN A 33 -4.65 -15.45 10.49
N ARG A 34 -4.42 -14.14 10.43
CA ARG A 34 -3.99 -13.31 11.57
C ARG A 34 -4.93 -12.15 11.86
N GLY A 35 -5.68 -11.69 10.86
CA GLY A 35 -6.57 -10.54 11.00
C GLY A 35 -7.79 -10.64 10.11
N ILE A 36 -8.83 -9.92 10.50
CA ILE A 36 -10.06 -9.75 9.74
C ILE A 36 -10.50 -8.29 9.81
N ALA A 37 -10.94 -7.76 8.69
CA ALA A 37 -11.58 -6.45 8.61
C ALA A 37 -12.81 -6.50 7.71
N PHE A 38 -13.68 -5.50 7.84
CA PHE A 38 -14.86 -5.33 7.01
C PHE A 38 -14.93 -3.90 6.45
N SER A 39 -15.59 -3.74 5.31
CA SER A 39 -16.07 -2.43 4.87
C SER A 39 -17.16 -1.91 5.82
N ILE A 40 -17.43 -0.61 5.78
CA ILE A 40 -18.42 0.04 6.66
C ILE A 40 -19.78 -0.61 6.56
N ASP A 41 -20.20 -1.00 5.36
CA ASP A 41 -21.49 -1.65 5.11
C ASP A 41 -21.47 -3.17 5.36
N GLY A 42 -20.32 -3.72 5.73
CA GLY A 42 -20.09 -5.14 5.98
C GLY A 42 -20.18 -6.04 4.74
N LYS A 43 -20.32 -5.47 3.54
CA LYS A 43 -20.45 -6.25 2.30
C LYS A 43 -19.11 -6.71 1.73
N LYS A 44 -18.02 -6.22 2.26
CA LYS A 44 -16.68 -6.72 1.98
C LYS A 44 -16.02 -7.19 3.25
N MET A 45 -15.38 -8.34 3.18
CA MET A 45 -14.59 -8.95 4.25
C MET A 45 -13.18 -9.17 3.74
N PHE A 46 -12.21 -8.82 4.56
CA PHE A 46 -10.80 -8.98 4.25
C PHE A 46 -10.17 -9.90 5.28
N ILE A 47 -9.40 -10.87 4.81
CA ILE A 47 -8.66 -11.81 5.65
C ILE A 47 -7.18 -11.59 5.42
N ASN A 48 -6.48 -11.22 6.49
CA ASN A 48 -5.04 -11.12 6.49
C ASN A 48 -4.41 -12.50 6.73
N ASP A 49 -3.63 -12.98 5.80
CA ASP A 49 -2.72 -14.11 5.93
C ASP A 49 -1.27 -13.59 6.01
N MET A 50 -0.28 -14.45 6.17
CA MET A 50 1.10 -14.07 6.46
C MET A 50 1.66 -13.02 5.48
N ASP A 51 1.49 -13.25 4.19
CA ASP A 51 2.06 -12.46 3.09
C ASP A 51 1.01 -12.01 2.06
N GLY A 52 -0.29 -12.17 2.41
CA GLY A 52 -1.37 -11.83 1.49
C GLY A 52 -2.66 -11.42 2.16
N ILE A 53 -3.43 -10.59 1.47
CA ILE A 53 -4.76 -10.15 1.89
C ILE A 53 -5.78 -10.70 0.90
N PHE A 54 -6.76 -11.44 1.41
CA PHE A 54 -7.87 -11.98 0.63
C PHE A 54 -9.09 -11.08 0.77
N GLU A 55 -9.69 -10.68 -0.35
CA GLU A 55 -10.96 -9.93 -0.38
C GLU A 55 -12.13 -10.87 -0.68
N TYR A 56 -13.22 -10.68 0.04
CA TYR A 56 -14.49 -11.40 -0.17
C TYR A 56 -15.65 -10.41 -0.25
N THR A 57 -16.63 -10.71 -1.09
CA THR A 57 -17.92 -10.01 -1.11
C THR A 57 -18.99 -10.83 -0.38
N LEU A 58 -19.85 -10.18 0.39
CA LEU A 58 -21.00 -10.74 1.08
C LEU A 58 -22.29 -10.18 0.45
N SER A 59 -23.24 -11.04 0.12
CA SER A 59 -24.54 -10.57 -0.41
C SER A 59 -25.36 -9.80 0.62
N THR A 60 -25.15 -10.07 1.92
CA THR A 60 -25.72 -9.33 3.06
C THR A 60 -24.58 -8.92 3.98
N GLY A 61 -24.48 -7.62 4.31
CA GLY A 61 -23.42 -7.10 5.15
C GLY A 61 -23.38 -7.73 6.53
N PHE A 62 -22.15 -8.06 7.00
CA PHE A 62 -21.87 -8.70 8.29
C PHE A 62 -22.60 -10.03 8.55
N ASP A 63 -23.06 -10.72 7.51
CA ASP A 63 -23.79 -11.98 7.63
C ASP A 63 -23.05 -13.13 6.95
N LEU A 64 -22.43 -14.01 7.76
CA LEU A 64 -21.70 -15.18 7.27
C LEU A 64 -22.64 -16.32 6.80
N SER A 65 -23.95 -16.21 6.96
CA SER A 65 -24.93 -17.12 6.33
C SER A 65 -25.27 -16.73 4.90
N SER A 66 -24.90 -15.51 4.50
CA SER A 66 -25.14 -14.98 3.15
C SER A 66 -24.18 -15.61 2.11
N THR A 67 -24.42 -15.36 0.82
CA THR A 67 -23.48 -15.78 -0.21
C THR A 67 -22.19 -15.01 -0.08
N ILE A 68 -21.07 -15.73 0.07
CA ILE A 68 -19.71 -15.16 0.20
C ILE A 68 -18.89 -15.62 -1.01
N THR A 69 -18.31 -14.68 -1.72
CA THR A 69 -17.49 -14.93 -2.92
C THR A 69 -16.14 -14.27 -2.78
N GLN A 70 -15.06 -15.00 -3.01
CA GLN A 70 -13.71 -14.43 -3.06
C GLN A 70 -13.56 -13.57 -4.32
N VAL A 71 -12.91 -12.43 -4.18
CA VAL A 71 -12.61 -11.48 -5.26
C VAL A 71 -11.16 -11.68 -5.69
N GLY A 72 -10.98 -12.13 -6.93
CA GLY A 72 -9.63 -12.28 -7.50
C GLY A 72 -8.70 -13.24 -6.74
N THR A 73 -7.41 -12.96 -6.83
CA THR A 73 -6.34 -13.61 -6.06
C THR A 73 -6.00 -12.78 -4.81
N ALA A 74 -5.22 -13.34 -3.88
CA ALA A 74 -4.72 -12.57 -2.75
C ALA A 74 -3.87 -11.39 -3.22
N PHE A 75 -4.05 -10.24 -2.59
CA PHE A 75 -3.13 -9.12 -2.74
C PHE A 75 -1.85 -9.45 -1.97
N ASN A 76 -0.72 -9.49 -2.68
CA ASN A 76 0.58 -9.83 -2.11
C ASN A 76 1.19 -8.63 -1.38
N ILE A 77 1.52 -8.81 -0.11
CA ILE A 77 2.22 -7.84 0.74
C ILE A 77 3.63 -8.29 1.12
N GLY A 78 4.07 -9.44 0.61
CA GLY A 78 5.35 -10.08 0.95
C GLY A 78 6.58 -9.24 0.58
N GLY A 79 6.45 -8.28 -0.33
CA GLY A 79 7.51 -7.32 -0.67
C GLY A 79 7.80 -6.33 0.45
N GLN A 80 6.81 -5.99 1.29
CA GLN A 80 6.95 -5.10 2.44
C GLN A 80 7.12 -5.88 3.74
N ASP A 81 6.31 -6.91 3.97
CA ASP A 81 6.45 -7.78 5.13
C ASP A 81 5.99 -9.22 4.82
N THR A 82 6.87 -10.18 5.03
CA THR A 82 6.58 -11.61 4.81
C THR A 82 5.84 -12.26 5.97
N SER A 83 5.49 -11.50 7.02
CA SER A 83 4.82 -12.02 8.21
C SER A 83 3.96 -10.95 8.88
N SER A 84 3.00 -10.39 8.15
CA SER A 84 2.07 -9.39 8.70
C SER A 84 1.29 -9.91 9.90
N LEU A 85 0.98 -9.05 10.86
CA LEU A 85 0.25 -9.39 12.08
C LEU A 85 -1.24 -9.08 11.98
N THR A 86 -1.58 -7.93 11.41
CA THR A 86 -2.97 -7.47 11.27
C THR A 86 -3.07 -6.40 10.21
N MET A 87 -4.30 -6.09 9.83
CA MET A 87 -4.62 -4.99 8.94
C MET A 87 -5.81 -4.19 9.43
N THR A 88 -5.92 -2.95 8.97
CA THR A 88 -7.10 -2.11 9.16
C THR A 88 -7.24 -1.14 8.00
N PHE A 89 -8.42 -0.52 7.89
CA PHE A 89 -8.68 0.56 6.93
C PHE A 89 -8.96 1.86 7.67
N ASN A 90 -8.75 3.00 7.00
CA ASN A 90 -9.32 4.25 7.44
C ASN A 90 -10.86 4.25 7.24
N ASN A 91 -11.55 5.27 7.78
CA ASN A 91 -13.00 5.30 7.83
C ASN A 91 -13.68 5.30 6.45
N ASP A 92 -13.05 5.85 5.43
CA ASP A 92 -13.61 5.94 4.07
C ASP A 92 -13.12 4.81 3.16
N GLY A 93 -12.20 3.95 3.64
CA GLY A 93 -11.68 2.80 2.90
C GLY A 93 -10.70 3.16 1.79
N THR A 94 -10.19 4.40 1.77
CA THR A 94 -9.21 4.85 0.78
C THR A 94 -7.79 4.47 1.15
N LYS A 95 -7.54 4.11 2.43
CA LYS A 95 -6.25 3.67 2.94
C LYS A 95 -6.36 2.35 3.68
N MET A 96 -5.37 1.48 3.50
CA MET A 96 -5.18 0.25 4.25
C MET A 96 -3.83 0.28 4.96
N PHE A 97 -3.82 -0.12 6.23
CA PHE A 97 -2.62 -0.19 7.06
C PHE A 97 -2.34 -1.64 7.43
N ILE A 98 -1.11 -2.07 7.23
CA ILE A 98 -0.63 -3.41 7.58
C ILE A 98 0.43 -3.28 8.66
N LEU A 99 0.22 -3.95 9.80
CA LEU A 99 1.26 -4.07 10.82
C LEU A 99 2.15 -5.26 10.49
N GLY A 100 3.42 -4.99 10.21
CA GLY A 100 4.45 -5.98 9.90
C GLY A 100 5.11 -6.54 11.16
N TYR A 101 5.47 -7.83 11.14
CA TYR A 101 6.26 -8.46 12.20
C TYR A 101 7.75 -8.48 11.86
N VAL A 102 8.10 -8.73 10.60
CA VAL A 102 9.50 -8.81 10.16
C VAL A 102 10.10 -7.41 10.03
N GLY A 103 9.38 -6.47 9.40
CA GLY A 103 9.80 -5.08 9.24
C GLY A 103 9.74 -4.28 10.55
N ASN A 104 8.92 -4.70 11.54
CA ASN A 104 8.59 -3.94 12.76
C ASN A 104 8.03 -2.54 12.46
N ASP A 105 7.23 -2.45 11.43
CA ASP A 105 6.70 -1.20 10.87
C ASP A 105 5.19 -1.28 10.60
N VAL A 106 4.63 -0.19 10.14
CA VAL A 106 3.27 -0.11 9.60
C VAL A 106 3.37 0.36 8.17
N ASN A 107 2.93 -0.48 7.24
CA ASN A 107 2.89 -0.17 5.83
C ASN A 107 1.52 0.42 5.45
N GLU A 108 1.50 1.58 4.82
CA GLU A 108 0.31 2.23 4.29
C GLU A 108 0.15 1.93 2.80
N TYR A 109 -1.08 1.63 2.40
CA TYR A 109 -1.48 1.43 1.01
C TYR A 109 -2.64 2.35 0.65
N THR A 110 -2.55 3.06 -0.46
CA THR A 110 -3.65 3.86 -1.00
C THR A 110 -4.49 3.02 -1.95
N LEU A 111 -5.80 3.05 -1.75
CA LEU A 111 -6.76 2.33 -2.57
C LEU A 111 -7.46 3.30 -3.53
N THR A 112 -7.32 3.08 -4.83
CA THR A 112 -7.99 3.91 -5.86
C THR A 112 -9.51 3.76 -5.84
N THR A 113 -9.99 2.61 -5.36
CA THR A 113 -11.41 2.36 -5.10
C THR A 113 -11.57 1.97 -3.63
N PRO A 114 -12.38 2.70 -2.83
CA PRO A 114 -12.56 2.40 -1.42
C PRO A 114 -12.88 0.95 -1.13
N PHE A 115 -12.20 0.36 -0.16
CA PHE A 115 -12.33 -1.05 0.24
C PHE A 115 -12.22 -2.03 -0.94
N SER A 116 -11.31 -1.81 -1.89
CA SER A 116 -11.05 -2.74 -3.01
C SER A 116 -9.57 -2.99 -3.18
N LEU A 117 -9.20 -4.26 -3.18
CA LEU A 117 -7.81 -4.68 -3.42
C LEU A 117 -7.50 -4.82 -4.92
N ASN A 118 -8.49 -4.60 -5.79
CA ASN A 118 -8.27 -4.49 -7.23
C ASN A 118 -7.72 -3.10 -7.55
N ASN A 119 -6.57 -3.04 -8.22
CA ASN A 119 -5.86 -1.80 -8.57
C ASN A 119 -5.36 -1.02 -7.33
N ILE A 120 -4.70 -1.69 -6.42
CA ILE A 120 -3.89 -1.00 -5.42
C ILE A 120 -2.66 -0.46 -6.15
N SER A 121 -2.49 0.83 -6.09
CA SER A 121 -1.23 1.48 -6.39
C SER A 121 -0.35 1.31 -5.15
N LEU A 122 0.83 0.71 -5.32
CA LEU A 122 1.90 0.81 -4.32
C LEU A 122 2.41 2.24 -4.39
N GLU A 123 1.78 3.12 -3.61
CA GLU A 123 2.29 4.46 -3.41
C GLU A 123 3.20 4.41 -2.20
N HIS A 124 4.46 4.74 -2.42
CA HIS A 124 5.38 5.01 -1.33
C HIS A 124 5.40 6.52 -1.11
N ASP A 125 4.88 6.96 0.02
CA ASP A 125 4.90 8.35 0.44
C ASP A 125 6.15 8.61 1.28
N GLY A 126 6.85 9.68 1.01
CA GLY A 126 8.05 10.07 1.75
C GLY A 126 8.32 11.57 1.65
N ASP A 127 9.42 11.99 2.25
CA ASP A 127 9.92 13.35 2.19
C ASP A 127 11.43 13.30 1.96
N VAL A 128 11.87 13.85 0.81
CA VAL A 128 13.28 13.84 0.41
C VAL A 128 14.11 14.91 1.11
N LEU A 129 13.49 15.89 1.78
CA LEU A 129 14.17 16.95 2.53
C LEU A 129 14.24 16.66 4.04
N LEU A 130 13.78 15.51 4.50
CA LEU A 130 13.62 15.22 5.94
C LEU A 130 14.96 15.28 6.70
N ASP A 131 16.05 14.90 6.08
CA ASP A 131 17.40 14.87 6.64
C ASP A 131 18.34 15.94 6.01
N ASP A 132 17.82 16.77 5.11
CA ASP A 132 18.55 17.90 4.53
C ASP A 132 18.55 19.09 5.49
N THR A 133 19.69 19.79 5.53
CA THR A 133 19.87 20.97 6.39
C THR A 133 20.57 22.09 5.63
N ASP A 134 20.14 23.31 5.86
CA ASP A 134 20.80 24.52 5.40
C ASP A 134 21.65 25.16 6.52
N ALA A 135 22.85 25.67 6.18
CA ALA A 135 23.81 26.22 7.15
C ALA A 135 23.31 27.52 7.82
N ASP A 136 22.54 28.30 7.08
CA ASP A 136 21.98 29.57 7.53
C ASP A 136 20.52 29.42 8.01
N SER A 137 20.02 28.19 8.02
CA SER A 137 18.63 27.79 8.39
C SER A 137 17.56 28.38 7.46
N ASP A 138 17.89 28.54 6.21
CA ASP A 138 16.93 28.91 5.17
C ASP A 138 15.99 27.75 4.85
N THR A 139 14.82 28.07 4.30
CA THR A 139 13.85 27.04 3.90
C THR A 139 14.28 26.37 2.60
N LEU A 140 14.56 25.07 2.68
CA LEU A 140 14.87 24.25 1.51
C LEU A 140 13.60 23.95 0.71
N THR A 141 13.74 24.00 -0.62
CA THR A 141 12.66 23.65 -1.56
C THR A 141 13.20 22.82 -2.71
N VAL A 142 12.47 21.79 -3.12
CA VAL A 142 12.76 21.06 -4.36
C VAL A 142 12.24 21.87 -5.54
N THR A 143 13.08 22.08 -6.55
CA THR A 143 12.73 22.86 -7.74
C THR A 143 12.41 22.01 -8.95
N THR A 144 13.30 21.08 -9.27
CA THR A 144 13.16 20.16 -10.43
C THR A 144 13.59 18.76 -10.05
N TYR A 145 13.12 17.77 -10.81
CA TYR A 145 13.55 16.39 -10.68
C TYR A 145 13.47 15.64 -12.00
N SER A 146 14.22 14.53 -12.12
CA SER A 146 14.27 13.76 -13.36
C SER A 146 14.56 12.28 -13.07
N HIS A 147 14.00 11.39 -13.91
CA HIS A 147 14.37 9.98 -13.92
C HIS A 147 15.74 9.80 -14.59
N THR A 148 16.65 9.09 -13.93
CA THR A 148 18.04 8.91 -14.40
C THR A 148 18.38 7.50 -14.80
N SER A 149 17.90 6.49 -14.07
CA SER A 149 18.15 5.09 -14.39
C SER A 149 17.16 4.15 -13.70
N ALA A 150 17.09 2.91 -14.16
CA ALA A 150 16.40 1.82 -13.50
C ALA A 150 17.26 0.55 -13.49
N THR A 151 17.07 -0.31 -12.47
CA THR A 151 17.72 -1.62 -12.40
C THR A 151 16.69 -2.74 -12.43
N ASN A 152 17.03 -3.86 -13.07
CA ASN A 152 16.21 -5.06 -13.11
C ASN A 152 16.49 -5.98 -11.90
N GLU A 153 15.71 -7.06 -11.79
CA GLU A 153 15.77 -8.07 -10.73
C GLU A 153 17.17 -8.65 -10.48
N SER A 154 18.02 -8.68 -11.51
CA SER A 154 19.40 -9.16 -11.42
C SER A 154 20.40 -8.07 -11.04
N GLY A 155 19.93 -6.85 -10.73
CA GLY A 155 20.76 -5.68 -10.42
C GLY A 155 21.43 -5.07 -11.65
N GLY A 156 21.09 -5.54 -12.85
CA GLY A 156 21.57 -4.97 -14.11
C GLY A 156 20.73 -3.75 -14.53
N SER A 157 21.22 -2.96 -15.49
CA SER A 157 20.49 -1.82 -16.01
C SER A 157 19.22 -2.28 -16.75
N ALA A 158 18.06 -1.80 -16.31
CA ALA A 158 16.78 -1.95 -17.04
C ALA A 158 16.57 -0.77 -17.99
N SER A 159 16.99 0.43 -17.59
CA SER A 159 16.93 1.65 -18.39
C SER A 159 18.06 2.59 -17.97
N SER A 160 18.64 3.28 -18.94
CA SER A 160 19.68 4.31 -18.68
C SER A 160 19.11 5.71 -18.42
N GLY A 161 17.83 5.78 -18.06
CA GLY A 161 17.08 7.03 -17.97
C GLY A 161 16.32 7.31 -19.26
N ASN A 162 15.08 7.73 -19.12
CA ASN A 162 14.22 8.07 -20.26
C ASN A 162 14.21 9.59 -20.56
N GLY A 163 15.02 10.37 -19.82
CA GLY A 163 15.11 11.83 -19.97
C GLY A 163 13.87 12.58 -19.50
N ASN A 164 12.93 11.92 -18.85
CA ASN A 164 11.76 12.57 -18.28
C ASN A 164 12.19 13.44 -17.10
N SER A 165 11.75 14.68 -17.11
CA SER A 165 12.00 15.65 -16.04
C SER A 165 10.75 16.48 -15.79
N GLY A 166 10.66 17.06 -14.59
CA GLY A 166 9.52 17.86 -14.18
C GLY A 166 9.90 18.90 -13.13
N THR A 167 8.98 19.83 -12.93
CA THR A 167 9.03 20.84 -11.87
C THR A 167 8.30 20.31 -10.65
N ALA A 168 8.93 20.41 -9.49
CA ALA A 168 8.33 19.96 -8.23
C ALA A 168 7.03 20.75 -7.93
N GLY A 169 6.01 20.03 -7.48
CA GLY A 169 4.67 20.57 -7.21
C GLY A 169 3.77 20.81 -8.43
N SER A 170 4.26 20.53 -9.65
CA SER A 170 3.48 20.76 -10.89
C SER A 170 3.42 19.53 -11.78
N ASP A 171 4.50 18.79 -11.91
CA ASP A 171 4.64 17.71 -12.88
C ASP A 171 4.75 16.36 -12.18
N ALA A 172 4.31 15.30 -12.85
CA ALA A 172 4.65 13.92 -12.51
C ALA A 172 5.70 13.41 -13.51
N VAL A 173 6.71 12.70 -13.02
CA VAL A 173 7.81 12.16 -13.85
C VAL A 173 7.72 10.65 -13.92
N THR A 174 7.49 10.13 -15.12
CA THR A 174 7.43 8.68 -15.36
C THR A 174 8.84 8.11 -15.41
N GLY A 175 9.10 7.12 -14.56
CA GLY A 175 10.27 6.25 -14.56
C GLY A 175 10.11 5.04 -15.49
N TYR A 176 10.84 3.97 -15.19
CA TYR A 176 10.74 2.72 -15.93
C TYR A 176 9.68 1.79 -15.35
N TYR A 177 9.54 1.74 -14.03
CA TYR A 177 8.58 0.90 -13.30
C TYR A 177 7.38 1.68 -12.78
N GLY A 178 7.49 2.98 -12.59
CA GLY A 178 6.41 3.78 -12.04
C GLY A 178 6.57 5.27 -12.25
N THR A 179 5.67 6.03 -11.68
CA THR A 179 5.62 7.48 -11.78
C THR A 179 5.86 8.12 -10.42
N LEU A 180 6.82 9.05 -10.36
CA LEU A 180 7.10 9.89 -9.19
C LEU A 180 6.39 11.23 -9.31
N THR A 181 5.70 11.63 -8.24
CA THR A 181 5.20 13.00 -8.06
C THR A 181 5.91 13.59 -6.84
N LEU A 182 6.66 14.65 -7.03
CA LEU A 182 7.47 15.29 -6.00
C LEU A 182 7.02 16.73 -5.79
N ALA A 183 6.65 17.08 -4.57
CA ALA A 183 6.23 18.42 -4.19
C ALA A 183 7.44 19.31 -3.84
N ALA A 184 7.26 20.63 -3.91
CA ALA A 184 8.33 21.58 -3.58
C ALA A 184 8.78 21.51 -2.11
N ASN A 185 7.94 21.03 -1.20
CA ASN A 185 8.27 20.82 0.22
C ASN A 185 8.99 19.49 0.50
N GLY A 186 9.37 18.73 -0.53
CA GLY A 186 10.08 17.46 -0.41
C GLY A 186 9.17 16.24 -0.31
N SER A 187 7.88 16.40 -0.02
CA SER A 187 6.95 15.27 0.03
C SER A 187 6.79 14.64 -1.36
N TYR A 188 6.75 13.31 -1.42
CA TYR A 188 6.60 12.60 -2.68
C TYR A 188 5.65 11.41 -2.57
N THR A 189 5.10 11.05 -3.72
CA THR A 189 4.42 9.77 -3.95
C THR A 189 5.07 9.07 -5.13
N TYR A 190 5.26 7.76 -5.02
CA TYR A 190 5.71 6.92 -6.14
C TYR A 190 4.69 5.81 -6.37
N ALA A 191 4.14 5.79 -7.58
CA ALA A 191 3.16 4.79 -7.99
C ALA A 191 3.76 3.86 -9.04
N ALA A 192 3.80 2.55 -8.75
CA ALA A 192 4.23 1.52 -9.70
C ALA A 192 3.11 1.26 -10.72
N THR A 193 3.07 2.08 -11.77
CA THR A 193 1.97 2.12 -12.76
C THR A 193 2.32 1.58 -14.12
N GLU A 194 3.60 1.29 -14.36
CA GLU A 194 4.05 0.86 -15.68
C GLU A 194 3.78 -0.64 -15.92
N THR A 195 3.43 -0.98 -17.15
CA THR A 195 3.10 -2.37 -17.53
C THR A 195 4.26 -3.37 -17.34
N VAL A 196 5.49 -2.87 -17.25
CA VAL A 196 6.67 -3.70 -16.96
C VAL A 196 6.63 -4.29 -15.55
N THR A 197 5.88 -3.67 -14.62
CA THR A 197 5.70 -4.17 -13.25
C THR A 197 4.79 -5.40 -13.20
N ASP A 198 3.92 -5.59 -14.19
CA ASP A 198 3.03 -6.75 -14.28
C ASP A 198 3.79 -8.07 -14.53
N ALA A 199 5.04 -7.97 -14.98
CA ALA A 199 5.91 -9.12 -15.27
C ALA A 199 6.81 -9.52 -14.09
N LEU A 200 6.81 -8.75 -12.99
CA LEU A 200 7.60 -9.03 -11.80
C LEU A 200 6.97 -10.16 -10.99
N ASP A 201 7.82 -11.07 -10.50
CA ASP A 201 7.42 -12.15 -9.63
C ASP A 201 7.56 -11.77 -8.14
N ALA A 202 6.90 -12.52 -7.27
CA ALA A 202 6.99 -12.30 -5.84
C ALA A 202 8.44 -12.48 -5.34
N GLY A 203 9.01 -11.41 -4.77
CA GLY A 203 10.39 -11.37 -4.28
C GLY A 203 11.37 -10.68 -5.22
N ASP A 204 10.94 -10.27 -6.41
CA ASP A 204 11.77 -9.47 -7.31
C ASP A 204 11.99 -8.08 -6.73
N ILE A 205 13.22 -7.60 -6.82
CA ILE A 205 13.62 -6.25 -6.39
C ILE A 205 14.11 -5.49 -7.61
N VAL A 206 13.42 -4.41 -7.92
CA VAL A 206 13.77 -3.48 -9.00
C VAL A 206 13.83 -2.07 -8.46
N THR A 207 14.53 -1.16 -9.14
CA THR A 207 14.65 0.24 -8.71
C THR A 207 14.44 1.19 -9.87
N ASP A 208 13.76 2.30 -9.61
CA ASP A 208 13.85 3.53 -10.37
C ASP A 208 14.68 4.54 -9.59
N VAL A 209 15.58 5.24 -10.27
CA VAL A 209 16.42 6.27 -9.67
C VAL A 209 16.03 7.63 -10.25
N PHE A 210 15.69 8.54 -9.35
CA PHE A 210 15.42 9.93 -9.66
C PHE A 210 16.45 10.82 -8.99
N THR A 211 16.83 11.91 -9.65
CA THR A 211 17.62 12.99 -9.07
C THR A 211 16.74 14.24 -8.97
N TYR A 212 16.95 15.02 -7.94
CA TYR A 212 16.23 16.28 -7.74
C TYR A 212 17.20 17.40 -7.40
N THR A 213 16.75 18.63 -7.58
CA THR A 213 17.53 19.84 -7.27
C THR A 213 16.85 20.56 -6.10
N VAL A 214 17.62 20.81 -5.05
CA VAL A 214 17.20 21.60 -3.89
C VAL A 214 17.69 23.04 -4.05
N SER A 215 16.93 24.00 -3.55
CA SER A 215 17.30 25.42 -3.48
C SER A 215 16.92 25.99 -2.11
N ASP A 216 17.81 26.83 -1.58
CA ASP A 216 17.60 27.65 -0.37
C ASP A 216 16.85 28.97 -0.64
N GLY A 217 16.58 29.28 -1.94
CA GLY A 217 15.95 30.54 -2.35
C GLY A 217 16.91 31.74 -2.39
N ASN A 218 18.14 31.59 -1.91
CA ASN A 218 19.15 32.66 -1.82
C ASN A 218 20.32 32.47 -2.80
N GLY A 219 20.22 31.50 -3.70
CA GLY A 219 21.20 31.23 -4.74
C GLY A 219 22.04 29.97 -4.48
N GLY A 220 21.89 29.30 -3.35
CA GLY A 220 22.40 27.96 -3.09
C GLY A 220 21.54 26.92 -3.83
N THR A 221 22.20 25.92 -4.42
CA THR A 221 21.55 24.75 -5.06
C THR A 221 22.43 23.53 -4.88
N ASP A 222 21.81 22.37 -4.67
CA ASP A 222 22.42 21.05 -4.67
C ASP A 222 21.61 20.04 -5.51
#